data_8eb94b329e08d9f50f6fa1c7fef96ef0
#
_entry.id   8eb94b329e08d9f50f6fa1c7fef96ef0
#
_cell.length_a   1.000
_cell.length_b   1.000
_cell.length_c   1.000
_cell.angle_alpha   90.00
_cell.angle_beta   90.00
_cell.angle_gamma   90.00
#
_symmetry.space_group_name_H-M   'P 1'
#
loop_
_entity.id
_entity.type
_entity.pdbx_description
1 polymer ?
#
loop_
_entity_poly.entity_id
_entity_poly.type
_entity_poly.pdbx_seq_one_letter_code
_entity_poly.pdbx_strand_id
1 'polypeptide(L)'
;MKRRILKIMKWAFVALLGAVAVLVIWNFICKKAEQSKVEAAYGRTVEVNGHNMTADIKGEDNEITVILLPGWGSPSPVLEFLPLAEELSKDFRVITIEPFGYGLSDRLGTEREISTIVEELHECTQKLGCDQYYLMAHSLSGLYSLYWANAYPQEVQGFIGIDPSVPKQSDEEPLPIKMVTLNKLSAYFQKATSALGITRIVSVGNPKNAVYVDPSYPYSEKELEVFRILSMDYAYNRDIMNELNHMEDSLESVRDLKFPETIPVLQFVSGDNCELLETWETLHREVIMETDKSEVLRLDGGHYLHYERKQEVVEKVR
;
A
#
# COMPACT_ATOMS: atom_id res chain seq x y z
N MET A 1 7.10 -54.97 -8.76
CA MET A 1 6.82 -53.89 -7.80
C MET A 1 7.13 -52.53 -8.38
N LYS A 2 8.35 -52.19 -8.79
CA LYS A 2 8.76 -50.87 -9.35
C LYS A 2 7.88 -50.35 -10.50
N ARG A 3 7.55 -51.19 -11.52
CA ARG A 3 6.68 -50.76 -12.64
C ARG A 3 5.24 -50.41 -12.25
N ARG A 4 4.70 -51.03 -11.18
CA ARG A 4 3.35 -50.74 -10.66
C ARG A 4 3.33 -49.41 -9.88
N ILE A 5 4.37 -49.15 -9.10
CA ILE A 5 4.56 -47.90 -8.40
C ILE A 5 4.71 -46.74 -9.41
N LEU A 6 5.53 -46.86 -10.43
CA LEU A 6 5.70 -45.88 -11.50
C LEU A 6 4.39 -45.58 -12.25
N LYS A 7 3.54 -46.58 -12.49
CA LYS A 7 2.21 -46.33 -13.08
C LYS A 7 1.30 -45.56 -12.14
N ILE A 8 1.27 -45.92 -10.86
CA ILE A 8 0.48 -45.20 -9.85
C ILE A 8 0.95 -43.73 -9.75
N MET A 9 2.25 -43.50 -9.65
CA MET A 9 2.82 -42.14 -9.62
C MET A 9 2.46 -41.34 -10.87
N LYS A 10 2.53 -41.95 -12.06
CA LYS A 10 2.15 -41.30 -13.33
C LYS A 10 0.66 -40.86 -13.29
N TRP A 11 -0.24 -41.76 -12.88
CA TRP A 11 -1.66 -41.44 -12.85
C TRP A 11 -2.01 -40.45 -11.73
N ALA A 12 -1.33 -40.52 -10.59
CA ALA A 12 -1.46 -39.51 -9.52
C ALA A 12 -0.99 -38.12 -10.00
N PHE A 13 0.11 -38.06 -10.74
CA PHE A 13 0.61 -36.83 -11.33
C PHE A 13 -0.36 -36.26 -12.38
N VAL A 14 -0.91 -37.11 -13.26
CA VAL A 14 -1.91 -36.69 -14.25
C VAL A 14 -3.19 -36.17 -13.56
N ALA A 15 -3.64 -36.86 -12.51
CA ALA A 15 -4.80 -36.42 -11.72
C ALA A 15 -4.54 -35.07 -11.04
N LEU A 16 -3.33 -34.87 -10.48
CA LEU A 16 -2.92 -33.59 -9.89
C LEU A 16 -2.93 -32.46 -10.92
N LEU A 17 -2.35 -32.70 -12.09
CA LEU A 17 -2.38 -31.71 -13.19
C LEU A 17 -3.81 -31.37 -13.63
N GLY A 18 -4.68 -32.39 -13.70
CA GLY A 18 -6.09 -32.19 -14.00
C GLY A 18 -6.80 -31.33 -12.94
N ALA A 19 -6.55 -31.60 -11.67
CA ALA A 19 -7.10 -30.81 -10.56
C ALA A 19 -6.62 -29.34 -10.59
N VAL A 20 -5.33 -29.12 -10.83
CA VAL A 20 -4.76 -27.75 -10.99
C VAL A 20 -5.40 -27.06 -12.18
N ALA A 21 -5.56 -27.71 -13.32
CA ALA A 21 -6.21 -27.11 -14.49
C ALA A 21 -7.66 -26.70 -14.20
N VAL A 22 -8.41 -27.55 -13.50
CA VAL A 22 -9.79 -27.23 -13.06
C VAL A 22 -9.82 -26.00 -12.15
N LEU A 23 -8.91 -25.92 -11.18
CA LEU A 23 -8.81 -24.76 -10.27
C LEU A 23 -8.50 -23.47 -11.02
N VAL A 24 -7.55 -23.50 -11.95
CA VAL A 24 -7.18 -22.32 -12.77
C VAL A 24 -8.36 -21.86 -13.63
N ILE A 25 -9.07 -22.80 -14.29
CA ILE A 25 -10.24 -22.47 -15.10
C ILE A 25 -11.35 -21.88 -14.23
N TRP A 26 -11.63 -22.50 -13.09
CA TRP A 26 -12.62 -21.99 -12.14
C TRP A 26 -12.26 -20.58 -11.66
N ASN A 27 -11.01 -20.36 -11.25
CA ASN A 27 -10.52 -19.04 -10.84
C ASN A 27 -10.72 -17.99 -11.94
N PHE A 28 -10.39 -18.34 -13.18
CA PHE A 28 -10.59 -17.45 -14.34
C PHE A 28 -12.06 -17.10 -14.55
N ILE A 29 -12.98 -18.08 -14.45
CA ILE A 29 -14.41 -17.85 -14.57
C ILE A 29 -14.92 -16.92 -13.46
N CYS A 30 -14.51 -17.18 -12.21
CA CYS A 30 -14.87 -16.33 -11.07
C CYS A 30 -14.37 -14.89 -11.27
N LYS A 31 -13.10 -14.73 -11.65
CA LYS A 31 -12.53 -13.41 -11.94
C LYS A 31 -13.31 -12.63 -12.97
N LYS A 32 -13.73 -13.29 -14.06
CA LYS A 32 -14.58 -12.67 -15.08
C LYS A 32 -15.97 -12.27 -14.56
N ALA A 33 -16.59 -13.13 -13.76
CA ALA A 33 -17.90 -12.88 -13.16
C ALA A 33 -17.88 -11.75 -12.12
N GLU A 34 -16.75 -11.55 -11.44
CA GLU A 34 -16.59 -10.54 -10.39
C GLU A 34 -16.13 -9.17 -10.93
N GLN A 35 -15.68 -9.10 -12.18
CA GLN A 35 -15.15 -7.86 -12.77
C GLN A 35 -16.14 -6.70 -12.68
N SER A 36 -17.42 -6.93 -12.98
CA SER A 36 -18.45 -5.88 -12.90
C SER A 36 -18.74 -5.37 -11.50
N LYS A 37 -18.36 -6.11 -10.45
CA LYS A 37 -18.56 -5.70 -9.06
C LYS A 37 -17.54 -4.66 -8.61
N VAL A 38 -16.38 -4.60 -9.27
CA VAL A 38 -15.31 -3.66 -8.93
C VAL A 38 -15.30 -2.44 -9.84
N GLU A 39 -15.92 -2.50 -11.02
CA GLU A 39 -16.02 -1.35 -11.93
C GLU A 39 -16.76 -0.19 -11.24
N ALA A 40 -16.07 0.96 -11.09
CA ALA A 40 -16.58 2.16 -10.45
C ALA A 40 -17.18 1.91 -9.04
N ALA A 41 -16.62 0.99 -8.27
CA ALA A 41 -17.16 0.61 -6.96
C ALA A 41 -17.09 1.74 -5.93
N TYR A 42 -16.07 2.60 -6.05
CA TYR A 42 -15.80 3.75 -5.16
C TYR A 42 -14.95 4.81 -5.89
N GLY A 43 -14.77 5.96 -5.25
CA GLY A 43 -13.86 7.02 -5.69
C GLY A 43 -14.29 7.71 -6.98
N ARG A 44 -13.40 8.55 -7.48
CA ARG A 44 -13.51 9.23 -8.78
C ARG A 44 -12.28 8.97 -9.63
N THR A 45 -12.44 9.01 -10.93
CA THR A 45 -11.36 8.84 -11.90
C THR A 45 -10.72 10.18 -12.22
N VAL A 46 -9.39 10.23 -12.19
CA VAL A 46 -8.57 11.37 -12.62
C VAL A 46 -7.68 10.88 -13.76
N GLU A 47 -7.72 11.58 -14.90
CA GLU A 47 -6.83 11.26 -16.01
C GLU A 47 -5.41 11.78 -15.72
N VAL A 48 -4.42 10.91 -15.70
CA VAL A 48 -3.01 11.20 -15.49
C VAL A 48 -2.21 10.56 -16.61
N ASN A 49 -1.46 11.35 -17.37
CA ASN A 49 -0.69 10.86 -18.53
C ASN A 49 -1.51 10.01 -19.53
N GLY A 50 -2.80 10.31 -19.71
CA GLY A 50 -3.69 9.57 -20.61
C GLY A 50 -4.23 8.25 -20.06
N HIS A 51 -4.04 7.99 -18.76
CA HIS A 51 -4.52 6.83 -18.03
C HIS A 51 -5.37 7.24 -16.83
N ASN A 52 -6.19 6.33 -16.33
CA ASN A 52 -7.13 6.58 -15.26
C ASN A 52 -6.53 6.23 -13.89
N MET A 53 -6.38 7.23 -13.03
CA MET A 53 -6.00 7.07 -11.63
C MET A 53 -7.24 7.28 -10.75
N THR A 54 -7.41 6.46 -9.72
CA THR A 54 -8.53 6.56 -8.80
C THR A 54 -8.15 7.36 -7.57
N ALA A 55 -9.02 8.28 -7.18
CA ALA A 55 -8.92 9.00 -5.91
C ALA A 55 -10.29 9.05 -5.22
N ASP A 56 -10.29 8.96 -3.89
CA ASP A 56 -11.48 9.17 -3.07
C ASP A 56 -11.32 10.42 -2.22
N ILE A 57 -12.35 11.26 -2.15
CA ILE A 57 -12.31 12.52 -1.40
C ILE A 57 -13.38 12.48 -0.32
N LYS A 58 -12.96 12.72 0.92
CA LYS A 58 -13.86 12.90 2.07
C LYS A 58 -13.62 14.27 2.71
N GLY A 59 -14.67 14.87 3.26
CA GLY A 59 -14.59 16.20 3.85
C GLY A 59 -14.25 17.29 2.82
N GLU A 60 -14.89 17.27 1.65
CA GLU A 60 -14.59 18.11 0.47
C GLU A 60 -14.66 19.63 0.78
N ASP A 61 -15.48 20.02 1.76
CA ASP A 61 -15.68 21.43 2.15
C ASP A 61 -14.61 21.96 3.14
N ASN A 62 -13.72 21.11 3.65
CA ASN A 62 -12.67 21.51 4.56
C ASN A 62 -11.51 22.21 3.82
N GLU A 63 -10.91 23.21 4.45
CA GLU A 63 -9.87 24.04 3.85
C GLU A 63 -8.50 23.34 3.78
N ILE A 64 -8.17 22.53 4.79
CA ILE A 64 -6.85 21.88 4.90
C ILE A 64 -6.92 20.54 4.18
N THR A 65 -6.07 20.36 3.17
CA THR A 65 -6.00 19.12 2.37
C THR A 65 -4.92 18.19 2.90
N VAL A 66 -5.29 16.90 3.07
CA VAL A 66 -4.39 15.80 3.40
C VAL A 66 -4.44 14.76 2.27
N ILE A 67 -3.30 14.48 1.64
CA ILE A 67 -3.13 13.43 0.64
C ILE A 67 -2.69 12.15 1.37
N LEU A 68 -3.50 11.10 1.31
CA LEU A 68 -3.23 9.78 1.89
C LEU A 68 -2.60 8.85 0.85
N LEU A 69 -1.42 8.31 1.17
CA LEU A 69 -0.63 7.45 0.30
C LEU A 69 -0.42 6.06 0.92
N PRO A 70 -0.66 4.97 0.17
CA PRO A 70 -0.62 3.60 0.68
C PRO A 70 0.79 3.06 0.91
N GLY A 71 0.88 2.01 1.72
CA GLY A 71 2.03 1.12 1.73
C GLY A 71 2.09 0.25 0.48
N TRP A 72 3.27 -0.34 0.23
CA TRP A 72 3.45 -1.24 -0.90
C TRP A 72 2.47 -2.42 -0.85
N GLY A 73 1.86 -2.69 -2.01
CA GLY A 73 1.02 -3.87 -2.20
C GLY A 73 -0.38 -3.77 -1.59
N SER A 74 -0.82 -2.60 -1.12
CA SER A 74 -2.20 -2.37 -0.71
C SER A 74 -3.16 -2.74 -1.84
N PRO A 75 -4.09 -3.68 -1.64
CA PRO A 75 -5.02 -4.08 -2.69
C PRO A 75 -6.01 -3.00 -3.08
N SER A 76 -6.37 -2.14 -2.15
CA SER A 76 -7.24 -0.98 -2.32
C SER A 76 -6.93 0.06 -1.27
N PRO A 77 -6.08 1.04 -1.57
CA PRO A 77 -5.78 2.15 -0.67
C PRO A 77 -7.02 2.86 -0.12
N VAL A 78 -8.03 3.08 -0.97
CA VAL A 78 -9.28 3.73 -0.56
C VAL A 78 -10.01 2.93 0.52
N LEU A 79 -10.13 1.61 0.37
CA LEU A 79 -10.81 0.78 1.36
C LEU A 79 -9.93 0.51 2.60
N GLU A 80 -8.61 0.44 2.43
CA GLU A 80 -7.67 0.32 3.53
C GLU A 80 -7.74 1.53 4.45
N PHE A 81 -7.65 2.73 3.89
CA PHE A 81 -7.70 3.96 4.67
C PHE A 81 -9.10 4.47 4.99
N LEU A 82 -10.17 3.81 4.53
CA LEU A 82 -11.55 4.26 4.75
C LEU A 82 -11.83 4.62 6.22
N PRO A 83 -11.45 3.79 7.23
CA PRO A 83 -11.68 4.11 8.63
C PRO A 83 -10.95 5.37 9.12
N LEU A 84 -9.72 5.58 8.66
CA LEU A 84 -8.90 6.73 9.01
C LEU A 84 -9.39 7.99 8.28
N ALA A 85 -9.68 7.86 6.98
CA ALA A 85 -10.14 8.96 6.14
C ALA A 85 -11.48 9.52 6.64
N GLU A 86 -12.41 8.67 7.09
CA GLU A 86 -13.68 9.13 7.68
C GLU A 86 -13.50 9.91 8.99
N GLU A 87 -12.58 9.48 9.84
CA GLU A 87 -12.29 10.21 11.06
C GLU A 87 -11.63 11.56 10.79
N LEU A 88 -10.62 11.58 9.92
CA LEU A 88 -9.89 12.80 9.56
C LEU A 88 -10.77 13.77 8.75
N SER A 89 -11.72 13.28 7.97
CA SER A 89 -12.61 14.13 7.15
C SER A 89 -13.55 15.03 7.92
N LYS A 90 -13.62 14.86 9.23
CA LYS A 90 -14.37 15.78 10.11
C LYS A 90 -13.70 17.16 10.20
N ASP A 91 -12.39 17.23 9.95
CA ASP A 91 -11.57 18.44 10.10
C ASP A 91 -10.76 18.78 8.84
N PHE A 92 -10.51 17.78 7.97
CA PHE A 92 -9.64 17.89 6.82
C PHE A 92 -10.34 17.45 5.52
N ARG A 93 -9.94 18.02 4.40
CA ARG A 93 -10.22 17.46 3.09
C ARG A 93 -9.23 16.33 2.84
N VAL A 94 -9.67 15.09 2.98
CA VAL A 94 -8.83 13.91 2.87
C VAL A 94 -8.96 13.32 1.48
N ILE A 95 -7.85 13.19 0.77
CA ILE A 95 -7.78 12.61 -0.57
C ILE A 95 -6.92 11.35 -0.51
N THR A 96 -7.54 10.20 -0.63
CA THR A 96 -6.83 8.93 -0.77
C THR A 96 -6.59 8.65 -2.24
N ILE A 97 -5.33 8.56 -2.67
CA ILE A 97 -4.96 8.27 -4.06
C ILE A 97 -4.53 6.81 -4.18
N GLU A 98 -5.03 6.13 -5.19
CA GLU A 98 -4.58 4.81 -5.61
C GLU A 98 -3.56 4.97 -6.74
N PRO A 99 -2.25 4.80 -6.51
CA PRO A 99 -1.25 4.87 -7.56
C PRO A 99 -1.55 3.88 -8.71
N PHE A 100 -0.98 4.06 -9.87
CA PHE A 100 -1.14 3.08 -10.95
C PHE A 100 -0.72 1.68 -10.51
N GLY A 101 -1.53 0.69 -10.82
CA GLY A 101 -1.39 -0.68 -10.35
C GLY A 101 -2.16 -1.00 -9.07
N TYR A 102 -2.59 0.00 -8.30
CA TYR A 102 -3.35 -0.17 -7.06
C TYR A 102 -4.85 -0.04 -7.30
N GLY A 103 -5.64 -0.74 -6.49
CA GLY A 103 -7.09 -0.63 -6.44
C GLY A 103 -7.77 -0.64 -7.79
N LEU A 104 -8.51 0.43 -8.09
CA LEU A 104 -9.23 0.63 -9.34
C LEU A 104 -8.45 1.45 -10.38
N SER A 105 -7.24 1.93 -10.06
CA SER A 105 -6.38 2.62 -11.02
C SER A 105 -5.91 1.70 -12.14
N ASP A 106 -5.63 2.28 -13.30
CA ASP A 106 -5.12 1.56 -14.46
C ASP A 106 -3.80 0.84 -14.14
N ARG A 107 -3.56 -0.24 -14.86
CA ARG A 107 -2.32 -1.03 -14.79
C ARG A 107 -1.52 -0.80 -16.05
N LEU A 108 -0.38 -0.15 -15.89
CA LEU A 108 0.46 0.28 -17.00
C LEU A 108 1.41 -0.83 -17.44
N GLY A 109 1.89 -1.65 -16.48
CA GLY A 109 2.89 -2.68 -16.72
C GLY A 109 4.26 -2.10 -17.09
N THR A 110 4.50 -0.83 -16.72
CA THR A 110 5.75 -0.09 -16.96
C THR A 110 6.70 -0.19 -15.76
N GLU A 111 7.91 0.34 -15.92
CA GLU A 111 8.84 0.50 -14.81
C GLU A 111 8.27 1.49 -13.77
N ARG A 112 8.51 1.19 -12.49
CA ARG A 112 7.94 1.93 -11.37
C ARG A 112 9.05 2.53 -10.50
N GLU A 113 9.80 3.46 -11.11
CA GLU A 113 10.81 4.25 -10.41
C GLU A 113 10.14 5.32 -9.53
N ILE A 114 10.80 5.68 -8.41
CA ILE A 114 10.27 6.65 -7.45
C ILE A 114 9.91 8.00 -8.09
N SER A 115 10.74 8.51 -9.00
CA SER A 115 10.49 9.75 -9.73
C SER A 115 9.20 9.69 -10.53
N THR A 116 9.01 8.61 -11.29
CA THR A 116 7.79 8.40 -12.11
C THR A 116 6.54 8.30 -11.23
N ILE A 117 6.60 7.53 -10.14
CA ILE A 117 5.46 7.39 -9.22
C ILE A 117 5.10 8.74 -8.61
N VAL A 118 6.08 9.51 -8.16
CA VAL A 118 5.84 10.83 -7.55
C VAL A 118 5.31 11.84 -8.57
N GLU A 119 5.83 11.87 -9.79
CA GLU A 119 5.33 12.74 -10.86
C GLU A 119 3.85 12.43 -11.18
N GLU A 120 3.48 11.15 -11.28
CA GLU A 120 2.11 10.73 -11.54
C GLU A 120 1.15 11.10 -10.40
N LEU A 121 1.57 10.90 -9.15
CA LEU A 121 0.80 11.28 -7.96
C LEU A 121 0.65 12.79 -7.84
N HIS A 122 1.71 13.53 -8.14
CA HIS A 122 1.70 14.99 -8.15
C HIS A 122 0.75 15.53 -9.23
N GLU A 123 0.80 14.98 -10.46
CA GLU A 123 -0.13 15.37 -11.53
C GLU A 123 -1.59 15.09 -11.12
N CYS A 124 -1.86 13.93 -10.49
CA CYS A 124 -3.18 13.63 -9.96
C CYS A 124 -3.64 14.68 -8.94
N THR A 125 -2.76 15.04 -8.00
CA THR A 125 -3.02 16.03 -6.95
C THR A 125 -3.32 17.41 -7.54
N GLN A 126 -2.56 17.85 -8.54
CA GLN A 126 -2.78 19.10 -9.26
C GLN A 126 -4.14 19.10 -10.00
N LYS A 127 -4.49 18.01 -10.67
CA LYS A 127 -5.78 17.86 -11.36
C LYS A 127 -6.98 17.83 -10.41
N LEU A 128 -6.77 17.47 -9.15
CA LEU A 128 -7.76 17.58 -8.08
C LEU A 128 -7.86 18.99 -7.46
N GLY A 129 -7.07 19.95 -7.99
CA GLY A 129 -7.11 21.36 -7.57
C GLY A 129 -6.45 21.59 -6.21
N CYS A 130 -5.38 20.87 -5.90
CA CYS A 130 -4.66 21.02 -4.64
C CYS A 130 -3.35 21.78 -4.88
N ASP A 131 -3.30 23.07 -4.49
CA ASP A 131 -2.11 23.91 -4.61
C ASP A 131 -1.18 23.71 -3.40
N GLN A 132 -1.75 23.44 -2.22
CA GLN A 132 -1.03 23.22 -0.96
C GLN A 132 -1.70 22.09 -0.18
N TYR A 133 -0.89 21.18 0.37
CA TYR A 133 -1.40 19.97 1.05
C TYR A 133 -0.38 19.39 2.01
N TYR A 134 -0.88 18.62 2.96
CA TYR A 134 -0.10 17.72 3.80
C TYR A 134 -0.01 16.35 3.14
N LEU A 135 1.16 15.75 3.15
CA LEU A 135 1.34 14.34 2.77
C LEU A 135 1.17 13.46 4.01
N MET A 136 0.32 12.46 3.94
CA MET A 136 0.19 11.43 4.97
C MET A 136 0.44 10.07 4.34
N ALA A 137 1.45 9.34 4.80
CA ALA A 137 1.92 8.15 4.11
C ALA A 137 2.18 6.98 5.05
N HIS A 138 1.80 5.79 4.59
CA HIS A 138 2.10 4.52 5.23
C HIS A 138 3.28 3.82 4.54
N SER A 139 4.19 3.24 5.34
CA SER A 139 5.21 2.31 4.84
C SER A 139 6.04 2.89 3.68
N LEU A 140 6.11 2.18 2.54
CA LEU A 140 6.94 2.56 1.37
C LEU A 140 6.68 3.99 0.88
N SER A 141 5.46 4.49 0.97
CA SER A 141 5.15 5.86 0.57
C SER A 141 5.81 6.94 1.44
N GLY A 142 6.45 6.56 2.53
CA GLY A 142 7.38 7.43 3.26
C GLY A 142 8.54 7.91 2.38
N LEU A 143 9.12 7.02 1.56
CA LEU A 143 10.19 7.37 0.61
C LEU A 143 9.66 8.28 -0.50
N TYR A 144 8.45 8.01 -1.01
CA TYR A 144 7.80 8.84 -2.02
C TYR A 144 7.52 10.25 -1.48
N SER A 145 7.04 10.34 -0.24
CA SER A 145 6.78 11.61 0.41
C SER A 145 8.06 12.42 0.66
N LEU A 146 9.15 11.75 1.02
CA LEU A 146 10.46 12.41 1.19
C LEU A 146 10.97 12.95 -0.16
N TYR A 147 10.89 12.15 -1.23
CA TYR A 147 11.24 12.59 -2.58
C TYR A 147 10.33 13.74 -3.02
N TRP A 148 9.02 13.60 -2.85
CA TRP A 148 8.02 14.59 -3.22
C TRP A 148 8.23 15.94 -2.53
N ALA A 149 8.44 15.92 -1.20
CA ALA A 149 8.68 17.13 -0.41
C ALA A 149 9.94 17.89 -0.86
N ASN A 150 10.97 17.19 -1.36
CA ASN A 150 12.16 17.80 -1.92
C ASN A 150 11.96 18.31 -3.36
N ALA A 151 11.12 17.64 -4.16
CA ALA A 151 10.82 18.04 -5.53
C ALA A 151 9.86 19.26 -5.57
N TYR A 152 8.88 19.32 -4.66
CA TYR A 152 7.83 20.35 -4.64
C TYR A 152 7.68 21.00 -3.25
N PRO A 153 8.74 21.60 -2.68
CA PRO A 153 8.75 22.10 -1.30
C PRO A 153 7.81 23.27 -1.02
N GLN A 154 7.28 23.92 -2.06
CA GLN A 154 6.36 25.06 -1.92
C GLN A 154 4.89 24.61 -1.79
N GLU A 155 4.60 23.37 -2.17
CA GLU A 155 3.25 22.80 -2.16
C GLU A 155 3.00 21.95 -0.92
N VAL A 156 4.03 21.24 -0.43
CA VAL A 156 3.95 20.38 0.74
C VAL A 156 4.02 21.21 2.02
N GLN A 157 2.93 21.23 2.77
CA GLN A 157 2.80 22.01 4.01
C GLN A 157 3.26 21.25 5.25
N GLY A 158 3.35 19.92 5.18
CA GLY A 158 3.81 19.05 6.25
C GLY A 158 3.78 17.58 5.81
N PHE A 159 4.47 16.75 6.59
CA PHE A 159 4.47 15.31 6.39
C PHE A 159 4.00 14.59 7.66
N ILE A 160 3.11 13.60 7.48
CA ILE A 160 2.63 12.71 8.53
C ILE A 160 2.96 11.28 8.13
N GLY A 161 3.87 10.64 8.86
CA GLY A 161 4.27 9.25 8.61
C GLY A 161 3.52 8.27 9.51
N ILE A 162 2.98 7.22 8.91
CA ILE A 162 2.39 6.07 9.62
C ILE A 162 3.35 4.90 9.41
N ASP A 163 4.26 4.72 10.34
CA ASP A 163 5.35 3.73 10.29
C ASP A 163 6.04 3.71 8.90
N PRO A 164 6.48 4.90 8.42
CA PRO A 164 6.93 5.07 7.05
C PRO A 164 8.30 4.41 6.83
N SER A 165 8.58 3.98 5.61
CA SER A 165 9.93 3.58 5.23
C SER A 165 10.87 4.78 5.21
N VAL A 166 12.13 4.55 5.62
CA VAL A 166 13.19 5.56 5.68
C VAL A 166 14.42 5.11 4.90
N PRO A 167 15.23 6.03 4.34
CA PRO A 167 16.25 5.72 3.34
C PRO A 167 17.26 4.64 3.72
N LYS A 168 17.74 4.65 4.98
CA LYS A 168 18.83 3.77 5.45
C LYS A 168 18.35 2.51 6.17
N GLN A 169 17.06 2.23 6.15
CA GLN A 169 16.50 1.09 6.91
C GLN A 169 17.13 -0.25 6.52
N SER A 170 17.49 -0.46 5.25
CA SER A 170 18.07 -1.72 4.79
C SER A 170 19.54 -1.93 5.18
N ASP A 171 20.22 -0.89 5.63
CA ASP A 171 21.60 -0.97 6.12
C ASP A 171 21.67 -1.60 7.51
N GLU A 172 20.62 -1.42 8.31
CA GLU A 172 20.53 -1.77 9.72
C GLU A 172 19.74 -3.07 9.97
N GLU A 173 19.28 -3.74 8.90
CA GLU A 173 18.49 -4.96 9.03
C GLU A 173 19.26 -6.08 9.73
N PRO A 174 18.73 -6.65 10.85
CA PRO A 174 19.43 -7.63 11.65
C PRO A 174 19.49 -9.02 11.02
N LEU A 175 18.76 -9.25 9.95
CA LEU A 175 18.65 -10.55 9.29
C LEU A 175 19.73 -10.74 8.22
N PRO A 176 20.26 -11.97 8.05
CA PRO A 176 21.24 -12.27 7.00
C PRO A 176 20.66 -12.19 5.58
N ILE A 177 19.33 -12.17 5.46
CA ILE A 177 18.61 -11.98 4.21
C ILE A 177 17.84 -10.67 4.33
N LYS A 178 18.09 -9.75 3.41
CA LYS A 178 17.41 -8.45 3.40
C LYS A 178 15.89 -8.61 3.33
N MET A 179 15.16 -7.79 4.06
CA MET A 179 13.69 -7.78 4.10
C MET A 179 13.08 -7.65 2.69
N VAL A 180 13.69 -6.84 1.83
CA VAL A 180 13.27 -6.70 0.42
C VAL A 180 13.29 -8.07 -0.30
N THR A 181 14.30 -8.91 -0.04
CA THR A 181 14.38 -10.26 -0.65
C THR A 181 13.29 -11.18 -0.12
N LEU A 182 13.00 -11.13 1.17
CA LEU A 182 11.90 -11.89 1.78
C LEU A 182 10.55 -11.43 1.23
N ASN A 183 10.36 -10.13 1.10
CA ASN A 183 9.15 -9.55 0.49
C ASN A 183 8.98 -9.99 -0.96
N LYS A 184 10.05 -9.99 -1.76
CA LYS A 184 10.04 -10.52 -3.15
C LYS A 184 9.61 -11.98 -3.18
N LEU A 185 10.19 -12.83 -2.34
CA LEU A 185 9.84 -14.25 -2.28
C LEU A 185 8.37 -14.47 -1.88
N SER A 186 7.92 -13.77 -0.85
CA SER A 186 6.52 -13.79 -0.39
C SER A 186 5.56 -13.33 -1.50
N ALA A 187 5.87 -12.22 -2.17
CA ALA A 187 5.06 -11.68 -3.25
C ALA A 187 4.92 -12.63 -4.44
N TYR A 188 6.03 -13.25 -4.88
CA TYR A 188 5.99 -14.26 -5.93
C TYR A 188 5.19 -15.50 -5.52
N PHE A 189 5.31 -15.94 -4.27
CA PHE A 189 4.50 -17.04 -3.74
C PHE A 189 3.01 -16.69 -3.73
N GLN A 190 2.66 -15.50 -3.23
CA GLN A 190 1.27 -15.03 -3.21
C GLN A 190 0.70 -14.84 -4.63
N LYS A 191 1.49 -14.32 -5.57
CA LYS A 191 1.12 -14.23 -6.98
C LYS A 191 0.83 -15.61 -7.58
N ALA A 192 1.65 -16.60 -7.29
CA ALA A 192 1.44 -17.97 -7.76
C ALA A 192 0.18 -18.61 -7.16
N THR A 193 -0.06 -18.46 -5.86
CA THR A 193 -1.25 -19.00 -5.18
C THR A 193 -2.54 -18.32 -5.65
N SER A 194 -2.49 -17.01 -5.94
CA SER A 194 -3.61 -16.28 -6.54
C SER A 194 -3.90 -16.77 -7.96
N ALA A 195 -2.88 -16.93 -8.80
CA ALA A 195 -3.04 -17.44 -10.17
C ALA A 195 -3.62 -18.86 -10.20
N LEU A 196 -3.25 -19.71 -9.25
CA LEU A 196 -3.79 -21.07 -9.07
C LEU A 196 -5.20 -21.09 -8.45
N GLY A 197 -5.75 -19.96 -7.99
CA GLY A 197 -7.05 -19.89 -7.33
C GLY A 197 -7.05 -20.39 -5.88
N ILE A 198 -5.89 -20.64 -5.28
CA ILE A 198 -5.76 -21.13 -3.88
C ILE A 198 -6.26 -20.05 -2.91
N THR A 199 -5.86 -18.80 -3.12
CA THR A 199 -6.31 -17.66 -2.30
C THR A 199 -7.83 -17.52 -2.29
N ARG A 200 -8.47 -17.79 -3.44
CA ARG A 200 -9.94 -17.77 -3.57
C ARG A 200 -10.62 -18.86 -2.74
N ILE A 201 -10.05 -20.08 -2.69
CA ILE A 201 -10.56 -21.17 -1.86
C ILE A 201 -10.51 -20.78 -0.39
N VAL A 202 -9.42 -20.20 0.08
CA VAL A 202 -9.25 -19.76 1.47
C VAL A 202 -10.26 -18.69 1.87
N SER A 203 -10.68 -17.84 0.91
CA SER A 203 -11.66 -16.78 1.14
C SER A 203 -13.12 -17.23 1.06
N VAL A 204 -13.38 -18.50 0.68
CA VAL A 204 -14.76 -19.02 0.61
C VAL A 204 -15.43 -18.95 1.98
N GLY A 205 -16.62 -18.35 2.01
CA GLY A 205 -17.45 -18.22 3.21
C GLY A 205 -17.12 -17.05 4.13
N ASN A 206 -15.93 -16.44 4.04
CA ASN A 206 -15.60 -15.24 4.80
C ASN A 206 -14.63 -14.33 4.02
N PRO A 207 -15.11 -13.18 3.49
CA PRO A 207 -14.26 -12.22 2.78
C PRO A 207 -13.05 -11.76 3.58
N LYS A 208 -13.16 -11.63 4.90
CA LYS A 208 -12.07 -11.21 5.80
C LYS A 208 -10.88 -12.18 5.82
N ASN A 209 -11.03 -13.40 5.33
CA ASN A 209 -9.89 -14.34 5.21
C ASN A 209 -8.91 -13.95 4.08
N ALA A 210 -9.30 -13.06 3.18
CA ALA A 210 -8.47 -12.62 2.07
C ALA A 210 -7.93 -11.19 2.23
N VAL A 211 -8.40 -10.44 3.23
CA VAL A 211 -8.04 -9.04 3.44
C VAL A 211 -7.70 -8.76 4.89
N TYR A 212 -6.71 -7.91 5.11
CA TYR A 212 -6.45 -7.33 6.42
C TYR A 212 -7.22 -6.01 6.52
N VAL A 213 -8.13 -5.92 7.50
CA VAL A 213 -9.03 -4.78 7.67
C VAL A 213 -9.06 -4.34 9.12
N ASP A 214 -9.41 -3.07 9.38
CA ASP A 214 -9.68 -2.58 10.72
C ASP A 214 -10.87 -3.38 11.33
N PRO A 215 -10.64 -4.18 12.39
CA PRO A 215 -11.70 -5.00 12.97
C PRO A 215 -12.78 -4.18 13.67
N SER A 216 -12.50 -2.94 14.03
CA SER A 216 -13.40 -2.03 14.74
C SER A 216 -14.32 -1.25 13.79
N TYR A 217 -14.00 -1.22 12.49
CA TYR A 217 -14.77 -0.46 11.51
C TYR A 217 -15.89 -1.32 10.88
N PRO A 218 -17.12 -0.77 10.77
CA PRO A 218 -18.28 -1.50 10.27
C PRO A 218 -18.36 -1.47 8.74
N TYR A 219 -17.36 -2.05 8.05
CA TYR A 219 -17.42 -2.18 6.59
C TYR A 219 -18.74 -2.81 6.12
N SER A 220 -19.34 -2.26 5.09
CA SER A 220 -20.47 -2.88 4.42
C SER A 220 -20.07 -4.18 3.71
N GLU A 221 -21.04 -5.06 3.47
CA GLU A 221 -20.81 -6.30 2.71
C GLU A 221 -20.22 -6.02 1.31
N LYS A 222 -20.67 -4.93 0.66
CA LYS A 222 -20.16 -4.51 -0.65
C LYS A 222 -18.69 -4.10 -0.57
N GLU A 223 -18.28 -3.31 0.40
CA GLU A 223 -16.89 -2.89 0.59
C GLU A 223 -15.99 -4.10 0.85
N LEU A 224 -16.38 -5.01 1.74
CA LEU A 224 -15.63 -6.23 2.01
C LEU A 224 -15.52 -7.13 0.77
N GLU A 225 -16.60 -7.24 -0.01
CA GLU A 225 -16.57 -8.04 -1.25
C GLU A 225 -15.65 -7.43 -2.30
N VAL A 226 -15.71 -6.10 -2.51
CA VAL A 226 -14.81 -5.38 -3.43
C VAL A 226 -13.37 -5.53 -2.97
N PHE A 227 -13.09 -5.30 -1.68
CA PHE A 227 -11.74 -5.43 -1.13
C PHE A 227 -11.18 -6.84 -1.29
N ARG A 228 -12.03 -7.88 -1.03
CA ARG A 228 -11.69 -9.28 -1.27
C ARG A 228 -11.32 -9.55 -2.73
N ILE A 229 -12.12 -9.06 -3.67
CA ILE A 229 -11.87 -9.25 -5.12
C ILE A 229 -10.54 -8.59 -5.51
N LEU A 230 -10.31 -7.35 -5.07
CA LEU A 230 -9.08 -6.63 -5.36
C LEU A 230 -7.86 -7.36 -4.76
N SER A 231 -7.94 -7.86 -3.54
CA SER A 231 -6.86 -8.62 -2.90
C SER A 231 -6.52 -9.91 -3.64
N MET A 232 -7.52 -10.62 -4.15
CA MET A 232 -7.29 -11.90 -4.84
C MET A 232 -6.85 -11.74 -6.29
N ASP A 233 -7.44 -10.78 -7.00
CA ASP A 233 -7.34 -10.73 -8.45
C ASP A 233 -6.42 -9.64 -8.96
N TYR A 234 -6.13 -8.64 -8.11
CA TYR A 234 -5.42 -7.43 -8.52
C TYR A 234 -4.14 -7.17 -7.73
N ALA A 235 -4.01 -7.72 -6.54
CA ALA A 235 -2.75 -7.69 -5.80
C ALA A 235 -1.63 -8.39 -6.60
N TYR A 236 -0.38 -7.97 -6.37
CA TYR A 236 0.81 -8.55 -7.01
C TYR A 236 0.77 -8.55 -8.56
N ASN A 237 0.07 -7.58 -9.17
CA ASN A 237 0.12 -7.35 -10.61
C ASN A 237 1.52 -6.88 -11.04
N ARG A 238 1.70 -6.59 -12.34
CA ARG A 238 3.03 -6.27 -12.88
C ARG A 238 3.59 -4.96 -12.31
N ASP A 239 2.73 -3.95 -12.09
CA ASP A 239 3.17 -2.65 -11.57
C ASP A 239 3.64 -2.78 -10.12
N ILE A 240 2.85 -3.45 -9.26
CA ILE A 240 3.22 -3.73 -7.86
C ILE A 240 4.53 -4.54 -7.76
N MET A 241 4.72 -5.50 -8.67
CA MET A 241 5.96 -6.29 -8.70
C MET A 241 7.16 -5.48 -9.22
N ASN A 242 6.94 -4.57 -10.18
CA ASN A 242 7.97 -3.65 -10.65
C ASN A 242 8.39 -2.67 -9.54
N GLU A 243 7.43 -2.09 -8.83
CA GLU A 243 7.69 -1.23 -7.68
C GLU A 243 8.56 -1.94 -6.63
N LEU A 244 8.23 -3.19 -6.28
CA LEU A 244 9.05 -4.00 -5.38
C LEU A 244 10.46 -4.27 -5.93
N ASN A 245 10.60 -4.44 -7.25
CA ASN A 245 11.90 -4.65 -7.85
C ASN A 245 12.78 -3.41 -7.79
N HIS A 246 12.19 -2.21 -7.86
CA HIS A 246 12.87 -0.91 -7.74
C HIS A 246 12.96 -0.39 -6.30
N MET A 247 12.57 -1.17 -5.29
CA MET A 247 12.58 -0.72 -3.89
C MET A 247 14.00 -0.34 -3.41
N GLU A 248 15.02 -1.11 -3.78
CA GLU A 248 16.41 -0.80 -3.42
C GLU A 248 16.89 0.48 -4.14
N ASP A 249 16.53 0.68 -5.40
CA ASP A 249 16.83 1.89 -6.17
C ASP A 249 16.10 3.11 -5.57
N SER A 250 14.87 2.91 -5.11
CA SER A 250 14.08 3.94 -4.43
C SER A 250 14.73 4.37 -3.10
N LEU A 251 15.19 3.42 -2.28
CA LEU A 251 15.95 3.71 -1.05
C LEU A 251 17.22 4.50 -1.35
N GLU A 252 17.98 4.10 -2.37
CA GLU A 252 19.21 4.78 -2.77
C GLU A 252 18.95 6.18 -3.31
N SER A 253 17.87 6.38 -4.09
CA SER A 253 17.50 7.68 -4.66
C SER A 253 17.22 8.77 -3.62
N VAL A 254 16.81 8.36 -2.41
CA VAL A 254 16.51 9.29 -1.31
C VAL A 254 17.49 9.19 -0.15
N ARG A 255 18.59 8.43 -0.32
CA ARG A 255 19.51 8.04 0.74
C ARG A 255 20.00 9.19 1.62
N ASP A 256 20.34 10.30 1.01
CA ASP A 256 20.91 11.47 1.70
C ASP A 256 19.89 12.62 1.83
N LEU A 257 18.63 12.38 1.43
CA LEU A 257 17.60 13.40 1.56
C LEU A 257 17.08 13.49 3.00
N LYS A 258 16.72 14.70 3.38
CA LYS A 258 15.92 15.03 4.57
C LYS A 258 14.71 15.84 4.14
N PHE A 259 13.68 15.82 4.95
CA PHE A 259 12.57 16.77 4.72
C PHE A 259 13.10 18.21 4.81
N PRO A 260 12.66 19.10 3.90
CA PRO A 260 13.04 20.52 3.97
C PRO A 260 12.72 21.13 5.33
N GLU A 261 13.59 22.02 5.84
CA GLU A 261 13.44 22.64 7.18
C GLU A 261 12.11 23.40 7.36
N THR A 262 11.53 23.85 6.27
CA THR A 262 10.25 24.57 6.26
C THR A 262 9.04 23.63 6.47
N ILE A 263 9.21 22.33 6.31
CA ILE A 263 8.15 21.32 6.35
C ILE A 263 8.14 20.66 7.72
N PRO A 264 7.09 20.86 8.56
CA PRO A 264 6.91 20.13 9.80
C PRO A 264 6.69 18.64 9.52
N VAL A 265 7.28 17.79 10.36
CA VAL A 265 7.24 16.33 10.20
C VAL A 265 6.73 15.68 11.47
N LEU A 266 5.64 14.93 11.37
CA LEU A 266 5.12 14.07 12.42
C LEU A 266 5.21 12.62 11.96
N GLN A 267 5.97 11.79 12.67
CA GLN A 267 6.08 10.37 12.36
C GLN A 267 5.61 9.53 13.53
N PHE A 268 4.70 8.62 13.25
CA PHE A 268 4.33 7.54 14.15
C PHE A 268 5.15 6.31 13.78
N VAL A 269 5.87 5.74 14.73
CA VAL A 269 6.68 4.52 14.53
C VAL A 269 6.10 3.36 15.33
N SER A 270 6.04 2.19 14.71
CA SER A 270 5.51 0.96 15.31
C SER A 270 6.42 0.47 16.45
N GLY A 271 5.82 0.15 17.58
CA GLY A 271 6.51 -0.47 18.71
C GLY A 271 7.15 -1.81 18.32
N ASP A 272 6.43 -2.63 17.55
CA ASP A 272 6.93 -3.93 17.08
C ASP A 272 8.15 -3.76 16.15
N ASN A 273 8.14 -2.76 15.27
CA ASN A 273 9.30 -2.49 14.41
C ASN A 273 10.48 -1.91 15.20
N CYS A 274 10.24 -1.11 16.23
CA CYS A 274 11.30 -0.67 17.15
C CYS A 274 11.92 -1.82 17.95
N GLU A 275 11.17 -2.89 18.23
CA GLU A 275 11.69 -4.10 18.88
C GLU A 275 12.46 -4.99 17.90
N LEU A 276 12.04 -5.02 16.64
CA LEU A 276 12.74 -5.78 15.59
C LEU A 276 14.05 -5.11 15.17
N LEU A 277 14.06 -3.77 15.10
CA LEU A 277 15.18 -2.94 14.68
C LEU A 277 15.39 -1.80 15.70
N GLU A 278 16.37 -1.96 16.60
CA GLU A 278 16.64 -1.00 17.68
C GLU A 278 16.91 0.43 17.17
N THR A 279 17.40 0.56 15.93
CA THR A 279 17.70 1.85 15.30
C THR A 279 16.45 2.48 14.61
N TRP A 280 15.29 1.81 14.58
CA TRP A 280 14.12 2.24 13.82
C TRP A 280 13.71 3.69 14.11
N GLU A 281 13.54 4.03 15.39
CA GLU A 281 13.21 5.39 15.79
C GLU A 281 14.33 6.40 15.45
N THR A 282 15.60 6.02 15.58
CA THR A 282 16.74 6.87 15.23
C THR A 282 16.78 7.19 13.75
N LEU A 283 16.55 6.20 12.89
CA LEU A 283 16.49 6.37 11.44
C LEU A 283 15.39 7.36 11.01
N HIS A 284 14.24 7.33 11.71
CA HIS A 284 13.15 8.29 11.48
C HIS A 284 13.51 9.71 11.90
N ARG A 285 14.33 9.86 12.94
CA ARG A 285 14.86 11.19 13.35
C ARG A 285 15.91 11.71 12.39
N GLU A 286 16.68 10.85 11.73
CA GLU A 286 17.72 11.26 10.78
C GLU A 286 17.20 11.98 9.53
N VAL A 287 15.98 11.68 9.10
CA VAL A 287 15.35 12.32 7.93
C VAL A 287 14.67 13.65 8.26
N ILE A 288 14.65 14.03 9.53
CA ILE A 288 14.05 15.29 10.01
C ILE A 288 15.17 16.31 10.20
N MET A 289 14.91 17.55 9.80
CA MET A 289 15.69 18.70 10.27
C MET A 289 15.25 19.03 11.70
N GLU A 290 16.19 19.31 12.60
CA GLU A 290 15.87 19.70 13.98
C GLU A 290 15.06 21.00 13.99
N THR A 291 13.75 20.86 14.23
CA THR A 291 12.83 21.99 14.40
C THR A 291 11.88 21.71 15.56
N ASP A 292 11.41 22.75 16.23
CA ASP A 292 10.39 22.66 17.30
C ASP A 292 9.03 22.15 16.78
N LYS A 293 8.89 22.00 15.46
CA LYS A 293 7.64 21.61 14.78
C LYS A 293 7.61 20.16 14.33
N SER A 294 8.68 19.40 14.57
CA SER A 294 8.78 18.02 14.10
C SER A 294 8.90 17.05 15.27
N GLU A 295 8.25 15.89 15.14
CA GLU A 295 8.16 14.91 16.21
C GLU A 295 8.16 13.48 15.66
N VAL A 296 8.82 12.56 16.37
CA VAL A 296 8.72 11.11 16.17
C VAL A 296 8.11 10.50 17.41
N LEU A 297 6.99 9.81 17.24
CA LEU A 297 6.21 9.19 18.31
C LEU A 297 6.17 7.68 18.14
N ARG A 298 6.67 6.96 19.11
CA ARG A 298 6.48 5.50 19.19
C ARG A 298 5.08 5.21 19.72
N LEU A 299 4.33 4.38 18.99
CA LEU A 299 3.04 3.82 19.41
C LEU A 299 3.17 2.31 19.56
N ASP A 300 2.60 1.75 20.62
CA ASP A 300 2.55 0.31 20.82
C ASP A 300 1.63 -0.31 19.76
N GLY A 301 2.15 -1.22 18.96
CA GLY A 301 1.41 -1.88 17.89
C GLY A 301 2.29 -2.28 16.73
N GLY A 302 1.67 -2.96 15.77
CA GLY A 302 2.30 -3.44 14.56
C GLY A 302 2.39 -2.36 13.47
N HIS A 303 2.81 -2.79 12.29
CA HIS A 303 3.03 -1.90 11.13
C HIS A 303 1.78 -1.12 10.67
N TYR A 304 0.57 -1.63 10.95
CA TYR A 304 -0.70 -1.00 10.54
C TYR A 304 -1.29 -0.12 11.66
N LEU A 305 -0.53 0.89 12.11
CA LEU A 305 -0.95 1.82 13.18
C LEU A 305 -2.25 2.55 12.85
N HIS A 306 -2.56 2.78 11.58
CA HIS A 306 -3.83 3.37 11.14
C HIS A 306 -5.06 2.46 11.39
N TYR A 307 -4.86 1.20 11.73
CA TYR A 307 -5.90 0.31 12.24
C TYR A 307 -5.84 0.20 13.77
N GLU A 308 -4.66 -0.13 14.28
CA GLU A 308 -4.48 -0.51 15.69
C GLU A 308 -4.51 0.69 16.64
N ARG A 309 -4.03 1.85 16.16
CA ARG A 309 -3.89 3.10 16.91
C ARG A 309 -4.55 4.30 16.23
N LYS A 310 -5.58 4.03 15.44
CA LYS A 310 -6.29 5.05 14.65
C LYS A 310 -6.65 6.28 15.44
N GLN A 311 -7.21 6.11 16.65
CA GLN A 311 -7.66 7.24 17.48
C GLN A 311 -6.49 8.10 17.94
N GLU A 312 -5.40 7.48 18.39
CA GLU A 312 -4.19 8.20 18.82
C GLU A 312 -3.55 8.97 17.64
N VAL A 313 -3.51 8.35 16.46
CA VAL A 313 -3.04 9.00 15.22
C VAL A 313 -3.94 10.21 14.89
N VAL A 314 -5.26 10.05 14.90
CA VAL A 314 -6.22 11.13 14.58
C VAL A 314 -6.14 12.28 15.58
N GLU A 315 -6.09 11.98 16.88
CA GLU A 315 -6.00 13.00 17.94
C GLU A 315 -4.72 13.84 17.83
N LYS A 316 -3.61 13.22 17.44
CA LYS A 316 -2.34 13.92 17.31
C LYS A 316 -2.23 14.73 16.01
N VAL A 317 -2.90 14.32 14.95
CA VAL A 317 -2.94 15.02 13.66
C VAL A 317 -3.85 16.28 13.73
N ARG A 318 -4.87 16.28 14.56
CA ARG A 318 -5.71 17.45 14.87
C ARG A 318 -4.97 18.51 15.66
#